data_a6ddf9b933b9028a350440560c760b8d
#
_entry.id   a6ddf9b933b9028a350440560c760b8d
#
_cell.length_a   1.000
_cell.length_b   1.000
_cell.length_c   1.000
_cell.angle_alpha   90.00
_cell.angle_beta   90.00
_cell.angle_gamma   90.00
#
_symmetry.space_group_name_H-M   'P 1'
#
loop_
_entity.id
_entity.type
_entity.pdbx_description
1 polymer ?
#
loop_
_entity_poly.entity_id
_entity_poly.type
_entity_poly.pdbx_seq_one_letter_code
_entity_poly.pdbx_strand_id
1 'polypeptide(L)'
;RMSAVVNEVVFLECETEEDAKKASDILQQRIDTQAEGGAWYPESMEAWGRGVVDQQGTYVAMIASAQYKDAILESWQALFA
;
A
#
# COMPACT_ATOMS: atom_id res chain seq x y z
N ARG A 1 -5.42 -17.13 -19.39
CA ARG A 1 -4.99 -17.51 -18.05
C ARG A 1 -5.21 -16.40 -17.03
N MET A 2 -5.65 -16.77 -15.89
CA MET A 2 -5.95 -15.83 -14.81
C MET A 2 -4.86 -15.82 -13.76
N SER A 3 -4.52 -14.66 -13.31
CA SER A 3 -3.56 -14.50 -12.21
C SER A 3 -4.24 -13.78 -11.05
N ALA A 4 -4.07 -14.33 -9.85
CA ALA A 4 -4.58 -13.73 -8.63
C ALA A 4 -3.49 -12.97 -7.86
N VAL A 5 -2.30 -12.90 -8.42
CA VAL A 5 -1.19 -12.20 -7.77
C VAL A 5 -1.40 -10.69 -7.83
N VAL A 6 -1.34 -10.05 -6.68
CA VAL A 6 -1.46 -8.60 -6.57
C VAL A 6 -0.11 -8.00 -6.21
N ASN A 7 0.34 -7.04 -7.00
CA ASN A 7 1.53 -6.26 -6.73
C ASN A 7 1.20 -4.81 -7.05
N GLU A 8 0.48 -4.17 -6.15
CA GLU A 8 0.11 -2.76 -6.32
C GLU A 8 0.95 -1.90 -5.40
N VAL A 9 1.63 -0.94 -5.99
CA VAL A 9 2.48 -0.01 -5.26
C VAL A 9 2.17 1.40 -5.73
N VAL A 10 1.94 2.30 -4.79
CA VAL A 10 1.67 3.70 -5.08
C VAL A 10 2.64 4.55 -4.27
N PHE A 11 3.34 5.47 -4.94
CA PHE A 11 4.17 6.46 -4.27
C PHE A 11 3.65 7.84 -4.63
N LEU A 12 3.40 8.67 -3.62
CA LEU A 12 2.86 10.01 -3.80
C LEU A 12 3.73 11.03 -3.07
N GLU A 13 3.87 12.20 -3.69
CA GLU A 13 4.38 13.39 -3.03
C GLU A 13 3.25 14.39 -2.96
N CYS A 14 2.93 14.89 -1.76
CA CYS A 14 1.85 15.85 -1.53
C CYS A 14 2.45 17.21 -1.23
N GLU A 15 1.64 18.26 -1.32
CA GLU A 15 2.12 19.62 -1.07
C GLU A 15 2.36 19.90 0.41
N THR A 16 1.56 19.27 1.29
CA THR A 16 1.65 19.47 2.73
C THR A 16 1.55 18.14 3.46
N GLU A 17 1.98 18.11 4.71
CA GLU A 17 1.83 16.92 5.55
C GLU A 17 0.36 16.59 5.80
N GLU A 18 -0.50 17.61 5.87
CA GLU A 18 -1.92 17.41 6.03
C GLU A 18 -2.52 16.70 4.83
N ASP A 19 -2.13 17.11 3.62
CA ASP A 19 -2.56 16.43 2.41
C ASP A 19 -2.04 15.00 2.35
N ALA A 20 -0.81 14.79 2.80
CA ALA A 20 -0.23 13.44 2.86
C ALA A 20 -1.03 12.54 3.81
N LYS A 21 -1.47 13.09 4.94
CA LYS A 21 -2.30 12.33 5.87
C LYS A 21 -3.63 11.94 5.25
N LYS A 22 -4.26 12.87 4.52
CA LYS A 22 -5.52 12.57 3.83
C LYS A 22 -5.32 11.48 2.77
N ALA A 23 -4.23 11.57 2.02
CA ALA A 23 -3.90 10.56 1.02
C ALA A 23 -3.66 9.20 1.69
N SER A 24 -2.96 9.19 2.83
CA SER A 24 -2.74 7.96 3.60
C SER A 24 -4.05 7.31 4.03
N ASP A 25 -5.00 8.11 4.49
CA ASP A 25 -6.29 7.61 4.93
C ASP A 25 -7.08 7.00 3.75
N ILE A 26 -7.03 7.65 2.59
CA ILE A 26 -7.70 7.14 1.38
C ILE A 26 -7.07 5.82 0.95
N LEU A 27 -5.75 5.74 0.93
CA LEU A 27 -5.05 4.52 0.54
C LEU A 27 -5.27 3.39 1.54
N GLN A 28 -5.34 3.71 2.82
CA GLN A 28 -5.64 2.71 3.85
C GLN A 28 -7.06 2.17 3.67
N GLN A 29 -8.00 3.04 3.34
CA GLN A 29 -9.37 2.60 3.08
C GLN A 29 -9.44 1.67 1.87
N ARG A 30 -8.64 1.94 0.84
CA ARG A 30 -8.56 1.04 -0.30
C ARG A 30 -8.07 -0.35 0.11
N ILE A 31 -7.02 -0.41 0.92
CA ILE A 31 -6.50 -1.68 1.44
C ILE A 31 -7.60 -2.40 2.24
N ASP A 32 -8.25 -1.69 3.16
CA ASP A 32 -9.27 -2.28 4.03
C ASP A 32 -10.43 -2.83 3.22
N THR A 33 -10.89 -2.08 2.23
CA THR A 33 -12.00 -2.49 1.37
C THR A 33 -11.65 -3.76 0.59
N GLN A 34 -10.46 -3.82 0.04
CA GLN A 34 -10.02 -5.00 -0.73
C GLN A 34 -9.81 -6.20 0.19
N ALA A 35 -9.22 -5.99 1.37
CA ALA A 35 -8.98 -7.08 2.31
C ALA A 35 -10.27 -7.64 2.88
N GLU A 36 -11.32 -6.82 2.99
CA GLU A 36 -12.61 -7.23 3.55
C GLU A 36 -13.52 -7.95 2.57
N GLY A 37 -13.11 -8.11 1.32
CA GLY A 37 -13.90 -8.86 0.36
C GLY A 37 -14.02 -8.21 -1.01
N GLY A 38 -13.35 -7.07 -1.22
CA GLY A 38 -13.28 -6.45 -2.55
C GLY A 38 -12.47 -7.28 -3.52
N ALA A 39 -11.57 -8.10 -3.02
CA ALA A 39 -10.77 -9.02 -3.81
C ALA A 39 -11.46 -10.39 -3.86
N TRP A 40 -11.34 -11.06 -5.00
CA TRP A 40 -12.07 -12.31 -5.27
C TRP A 40 -11.27 -13.58 -4.97
N TYR A 41 -9.92 -13.48 -4.96
CA TYR A 41 -9.06 -14.65 -4.86
C TYR A 41 -8.30 -14.63 -3.53
N PRO A 42 -8.08 -15.82 -2.91
CA PRO A 42 -7.36 -15.88 -1.63
C PRO A 42 -5.98 -15.22 -1.68
N GLU A 43 -5.25 -15.36 -2.78
CA GLU A 43 -3.92 -14.74 -2.92
C GLU A 43 -4.03 -13.22 -2.95
N SER A 44 -5.08 -12.69 -3.60
CA SER A 44 -5.32 -11.25 -3.64
C SER A 44 -5.70 -10.73 -2.26
N MET A 45 -6.55 -11.45 -1.55
CA MET A 45 -6.95 -11.08 -0.19
C MET A 45 -5.74 -11.09 0.76
N GLU A 46 -4.84 -12.03 0.59
CA GLU A 46 -3.61 -12.08 1.38
C GLU A 46 -2.74 -10.85 1.11
N ALA A 47 -2.55 -10.49 -0.16
CA ALA A 47 -1.76 -9.32 -0.52
C ALA A 47 -2.35 -8.05 0.09
N TRP A 48 -3.65 -7.87 0.01
CA TRP A 48 -4.33 -6.70 0.59
C TRP A 48 -4.32 -6.74 2.11
N GLY A 49 -4.48 -7.92 2.70
CA GLY A 49 -4.42 -8.09 4.15
C GLY A 49 -3.04 -7.78 4.74
N ARG A 50 -2.00 -7.93 3.94
CA ARG A 50 -0.63 -7.57 4.32
C ARG A 50 -0.23 -6.19 3.83
N GLY A 51 -1.12 -5.50 3.14
CA GLY A 51 -0.86 -4.17 2.60
C GLY A 51 -0.55 -3.17 3.70
N VAL A 52 0.30 -2.21 3.38
CA VAL A 52 0.67 -1.15 4.31
C VAL A 52 0.63 0.20 3.63
N VAL A 53 0.38 1.23 4.44
CA VAL A 53 0.52 2.61 4.04
C VAL A 53 1.53 3.25 4.99
N ASP A 54 2.51 3.93 4.45
CA ASP A 54 3.52 4.63 5.24
C ASP A 54 3.61 6.07 4.79
N GLN A 55 3.65 6.98 5.75
CA GLN A 55 3.78 8.40 5.48
C GLN A 55 5.11 8.90 6.07
N GLN A 56 5.88 9.60 5.23
CA GLN A 56 7.13 10.23 5.64
C GLN A 56 7.04 11.71 5.25
N GLY A 57 6.63 12.56 6.19
CA GLY A 57 6.43 13.98 5.91
C GLY A 57 5.34 14.17 4.87
N THR A 58 5.71 14.71 3.70
CA THR A 58 4.78 14.92 2.59
C THR A 58 4.72 13.74 1.62
N TYR A 59 5.47 12.68 1.87
CA TYR A 59 5.51 11.51 0.99
C TYR A 59 4.67 10.39 1.57
N VAL A 60 3.99 9.67 0.70
CA VAL A 60 3.12 8.54 1.08
C VAL A 60 3.39 7.36 0.18
N ALA A 61 3.47 6.18 0.76
CA ALA A 61 3.57 4.93 0.01
C ALA A 61 2.45 3.99 0.42
N MET A 62 1.86 3.31 -0.56
CA MET A 62 0.98 2.18 -0.33
C MET A 62 1.59 0.96 -1.00
N ILE A 63 1.70 -0.13 -0.27
CA ILE A 63 2.31 -1.36 -0.80
C ILE A 63 1.37 -2.52 -0.49
N ALA A 64 0.86 -3.14 -1.55
CA ALA A 64 0.01 -4.31 -1.44
C ALA A 64 0.62 -5.43 -2.28
N SER A 65 1.49 -6.22 -1.66
CA SER A 65 2.19 -7.31 -2.31
C SER A 65 2.53 -8.36 -1.26
N ALA A 66 1.96 -9.54 -1.36
CA ALA A 66 2.25 -10.62 -0.41
C ALA A 66 3.72 -11.06 -0.51
N GLN A 67 4.29 -10.96 -1.70
CA GLN A 67 5.61 -11.50 -1.99
C GLN A 67 6.74 -10.49 -1.74
N TYR A 68 6.51 -9.23 -2.09
CA TYR A 68 7.58 -8.22 -2.11
C TYR A 68 7.37 -7.08 -1.12
N LYS A 69 6.33 -7.13 -0.29
CA LYS A 69 5.99 -6.03 0.60
C LYS A 69 7.17 -5.61 1.48
N ASP A 70 7.80 -6.57 2.14
CA ASP A 70 8.86 -6.26 3.09
C ASP A 70 10.07 -5.63 2.40
N ALA A 71 10.45 -6.14 1.23
CA ALA A 71 11.59 -5.61 0.49
C ALA A 71 11.31 -4.18 -0.01
N ILE A 72 10.10 -3.95 -0.52
CA ILE A 72 9.71 -2.63 -1.02
C ILE A 72 9.61 -1.63 0.14
N LEU A 73 9.01 -2.03 1.24
CA LEU A 73 8.87 -1.18 2.42
C LEU A 73 10.24 -0.81 2.99
N GLU A 74 11.15 -1.76 3.08
CA GLU A 74 12.51 -1.50 3.55
C GLU A 74 13.22 -0.50 2.65
N SER A 75 13.13 -0.69 1.33
CA SER A 75 13.72 0.25 0.37
C SER A 75 13.11 1.64 0.49
N TRP A 76 11.81 1.71 0.68
CA TRP A 76 11.11 2.99 0.88
C TRP A 76 11.61 3.69 2.14
N GLN A 77 11.65 2.99 3.26
CA GLN A 77 12.05 3.58 4.53
C GLN A 77 13.52 4.03 4.50
N ALA A 78 14.36 3.33 3.75
CA ALA A 78 15.77 3.70 3.63
C ALA A 78 15.98 5.06 2.97
N LEU A 79 15.04 5.52 2.15
CA LEU A 79 15.11 6.84 1.52
C LEU A 79 15.05 7.98 2.54
N PHE A 80 14.51 7.72 3.72
CA PHE A 80 14.29 8.73 4.75
C PHE A 80 15.15 8.53 6.00
N ALA A 81 16.02 7.56 5.95
CA ALA A 81 16.90 7.22 7.07
C ALA A 81 18.07 8.19 7.21
#